data_39455fbb7dd3b8429f785e68ac7da22f
#
_entry.id   39455fbb7dd3b8429f785e68ac7da22f
#
_cell.length_a   1.000
_cell.length_b   1.000
_cell.length_c   1.000
_cell.angle_alpha   90.00
_cell.angle_beta   90.00
_cell.angle_gamma   90.00
#
_symmetry.space_group_name_H-M   'P 1'
#
loop_
_entity.id
_entity.type
_entity.pdbx_description
1 polymer ?
#
loop_
_entity_poly.entity_id
_entity_poly.type
_entity_poly.pdbx_seq_one_letter_code
_entity_poly.pdbx_strand_id
1 'polypeptide(L)'
;MGLKRAKTYQKAQHIKELLLKHYPNQTTELHHKNPYELLVATILSTQCTDARVNKITPKLFEKYPSVNDLALASLEEVKGVIKSVSYFNNKSKHLIRMAQKVVRDFKGVIPSTQKELMSLDGVGQKTANVVLSVCFDANYIAVDTHVFRTTHRLGLSNANTPIKTEEELSDLFKDNLSKLHHALILFGRYTCKAKNPLCGTCFLKEFCVSKASFKA
;
A
#
# COMPACT_ATOMS: atom_id res chain seq x y z
N MET A 1 -5.01 19.03 -29.66
CA MET A 1 -4.85 18.03 -28.57
C MET A 1 -4.12 18.57 -27.32
N GLY A 2 -3.28 19.61 -27.41
CA GLY A 2 -2.45 20.13 -26.31
C GLY A 2 -3.19 20.78 -25.14
N LEU A 3 -4.13 21.69 -25.36
CA LEU A 3 -4.77 22.52 -24.31
C LEU A 3 -5.62 21.72 -23.31
N LYS A 4 -6.35 20.70 -23.74
CA LYS A 4 -7.14 19.84 -22.82
C LYS A 4 -6.21 19.01 -21.91
N ARG A 5 -5.11 18.49 -22.45
CA ARG A 5 -4.12 17.71 -21.69
C ARG A 5 -3.39 18.57 -20.66
N ALA A 6 -3.05 19.81 -21.01
CA ALA A 6 -2.43 20.77 -20.09
C ALA A 6 -3.35 21.12 -18.91
N LYS A 7 -4.63 21.42 -19.17
CA LYS A 7 -5.62 21.71 -18.11
C LYS A 7 -5.83 20.52 -17.17
N THR A 8 -5.89 19.29 -17.71
CA THR A 8 -6.01 18.06 -16.90
C THR A 8 -4.77 17.87 -16.04
N TYR A 9 -3.58 18.10 -16.58
CA TYR A 9 -2.33 18.00 -15.82
C TYR A 9 -2.26 19.04 -14.69
N GLN A 10 -2.57 20.31 -14.96
CA GLN A 10 -2.61 21.37 -13.94
C GLN A 10 -3.58 21.04 -12.81
N LYS A 11 -4.79 20.56 -13.15
CA LYS A 11 -5.77 20.11 -12.18
C LYS A 11 -5.20 18.97 -11.29
N ALA A 12 -4.54 17.98 -11.90
CA ALA A 12 -3.97 16.86 -11.19
C ALA A 12 -2.85 17.30 -10.22
N GLN A 13 -1.95 18.19 -10.65
CA GLN A 13 -0.90 18.75 -9.79
C GLN A 13 -1.50 19.49 -8.59
N HIS A 14 -2.54 20.31 -8.82
CA HIS A 14 -3.20 21.03 -7.73
C HIS A 14 -3.89 20.08 -6.73
N ILE A 15 -4.53 19.01 -7.22
CA ILE A 15 -5.07 17.94 -6.34
C ILE A 15 -3.95 17.30 -5.51
N LYS A 16 -2.79 16.98 -6.12
CA LYS A 16 -1.62 16.44 -5.42
C LYS A 16 -1.16 17.38 -4.31
N GLU A 17 -0.97 18.66 -4.60
CA GLU A 17 -0.56 19.67 -3.63
C GLU A 17 -1.51 19.76 -2.44
N LEU A 18 -2.82 19.80 -2.69
CA LEU A 18 -3.83 19.84 -1.63
C LEU A 18 -3.82 18.58 -0.78
N LEU A 19 -3.67 17.39 -1.38
CA LEU A 19 -3.56 16.12 -0.67
C LEU A 19 -2.32 16.08 0.23
N LEU A 20 -1.15 16.45 -0.31
CA LEU A 20 0.10 16.47 0.45
C LEU A 20 0.11 17.53 1.55
N LYS A 21 -0.56 18.68 1.32
CA LYS A 21 -0.74 19.72 2.35
C LYS A 21 -1.67 19.26 3.48
N HIS A 22 -2.74 18.55 3.15
CA HIS A 22 -3.73 18.07 4.13
C HIS A 22 -3.23 16.87 4.92
N TYR A 23 -2.40 16.03 4.30
CA TYR A 23 -1.79 14.84 4.88
C TYR A 23 -0.25 14.93 4.78
N PRO A 24 0.41 15.79 5.57
CA PRO A 24 1.87 15.92 5.55
C PRO A 24 2.53 14.72 6.22
N ASN A 25 3.67 14.26 5.69
CA ASN A 25 4.55 13.25 6.29
C ASN A 25 3.87 11.90 6.64
N GLN A 26 2.86 11.51 5.86
CA GLN A 26 2.18 10.24 6.08
C GLN A 26 2.99 9.07 5.55
N THR A 27 2.97 7.98 6.28
CA THR A 27 3.55 6.69 5.94
C THR A 27 2.52 5.59 6.21
N THR A 28 2.92 4.33 6.13
CA THR A 28 2.05 3.20 6.44
C THR A 28 1.60 3.20 7.92
N GLU A 29 0.37 2.75 8.18
CA GLU A 29 -0.13 2.51 9.55
C GLU A 29 0.35 1.15 10.12
N LEU A 30 1.04 0.32 9.32
CA LEU A 30 1.64 -0.93 9.81
C LEU A 30 2.89 -0.63 10.65
N HIS A 31 2.90 -1.12 11.89
CA HIS A 31 4.05 -0.97 12.79
C HIS A 31 5.21 -1.84 12.31
N HIS A 32 6.39 -1.26 12.17
CA HIS A 32 7.61 -1.94 11.75
C HIS A 32 8.86 -1.16 12.18
N LYS A 33 9.99 -1.84 12.32
CA LYS A 33 11.29 -1.27 12.66
C LYS A 33 12.29 -1.35 11.51
N ASN A 34 12.06 -2.24 10.55
CA ASN A 34 12.98 -2.54 9.46
C ASN A 34 12.22 -3.13 8.25
N PRO A 35 12.89 -3.31 7.08
CA PRO A 35 12.26 -3.87 5.88
C PRO A 35 11.69 -5.28 6.05
N TYR A 36 12.30 -6.14 6.87
CA TYR A 36 11.80 -7.47 7.15
C TYR A 36 10.43 -7.40 7.85
N GLU A 37 10.33 -6.61 8.92
CA GLU A 37 9.07 -6.44 9.65
C GLU A 37 7.97 -5.85 8.77
N LEU A 38 8.30 -4.84 7.94
CA LEU A 38 7.33 -4.27 7.02
C LEU A 38 6.86 -5.27 5.98
N LEU A 39 7.77 -6.05 5.38
CA LEU A 39 7.41 -7.07 4.40
C LEU A 39 6.45 -8.11 4.99
N VAL A 40 6.77 -8.63 6.17
CA VAL A 40 5.91 -9.57 6.91
C VAL A 40 4.54 -8.94 7.21
N ALA A 41 4.52 -7.73 7.77
CA ALA A 41 3.28 -7.03 8.11
C ALA A 41 2.41 -6.78 6.86
N THR A 42 3.02 -6.41 5.72
CA THR A 42 2.31 -6.17 4.46
C THR A 42 1.73 -7.46 3.86
N ILE A 43 2.44 -8.58 3.94
CA ILE A 43 1.89 -9.90 3.55
C ILE A 43 0.69 -10.25 4.44
N LEU A 44 0.78 -10.02 5.75
CA LEU A 44 -0.30 -10.29 6.69
C LEU A 44 -1.51 -9.38 6.49
N SER A 45 -1.33 -8.12 6.04
CA SER A 45 -2.41 -7.16 5.85
C SER A 45 -3.29 -7.44 4.62
N THR A 46 -2.88 -8.34 3.72
CA THR A 46 -3.72 -8.75 2.59
C THR A 46 -5.05 -9.32 3.08
N GLN A 47 -6.16 -8.64 2.75
CA GLN A 47 -7.52 -8.99 3.24
C GLN A 47 -7.62 -9.06 4.78
N CYS A 48 -6.84 -8.25 5.47
CA CYS A 48 -6.87 -8.11 6.92
C CYS A 48 -6.63 -6.63 7.28
N THR A 49 -7.23 -6.14 8.35
CA THR A 49 -7.04 -4.75 8.78
C THR A 49 -5.66 -4.53 9.39
N ASP A 50 -5.09 -3.35 9.16
CA ASP A 50 -3.79 -2.95 9.75
C ASP A 50 -3.83 -3.04 11.29
N ALA A 51 -4.93 -2.63 11.92
CA ALA A 51 -5.14 -2.75 13.36
C ALA A 51 -5.06 -4.20 13.86
N ARG A 52 -5.57 -5.18 13.09
CA ARG A 52 -5.44 -6.60 13.41
C ARG A 52 -4.01 -7.08 13.27
N VAL A 53 -3.34 -6.69 12.21
CA VAL A 53 -1.92 -7.05 11.97
C VAL A 53 -1.06 -6.48 13.08
N ASN A 54 -1.20 -5.21 13.43
CA ASN A 54 -0.45 -4.54 14.48
C ASN A 54 -0.61 -5.17 15.89
N LYS A 55 -1.74 -5.87 16.14
CA LYS A 55 -1.94 -6.63 17.40
C LYS A 55 -1.14 -7.94 17.44
N ILE A 56 -0.79 -8.50 16.30
CA ILE A 56 -0.20 -9.84 16.18
C ILE A 56 1.31 -9.78 15.94
N THR A 57 1.75 -8.83 15.13
CA THR A 57 3.15 -8.70 14.73
C THR A 57 4.13 -8.54 15.89
N PRO A 58 3.83 -7.87 17.03
CA PRO A 58 4.76 -7.83 18.16
C PRO A 58 5.15 -9.22 18.67
N LYS A 59 4.17 -10.10 18.87
CA LYS A 59 4.43 -11.49 19.31
C LYS A 59 5.17 -12.32 18.24
N LEU A 60 4.88 -12.05 16.96
CA LEU A 60 5.57 -12.71 15.85
C LEU A 60 7.05 -12.31 15.79
N PHE A 61 7.35 -11.01 15.94
CA PHE A 61 8.73 -10.49 15.89
C PHE A 61 9.51 -10.72 17.17
N GLU A 62 8.85 -10.89 18.32
CA GLU A 62 9.48 -11.39 19.53
C GLU A 62 10.00 -12.81 19.34
N LYS A 63 9.20 -13.67 18.70
CA LYS A 63 9.56 -15.08 18.45
C LYS A 63 10.53 -15.26 17.28
N TYR A 64 10.42 -14.43 16.25
CA TYR A 64 11.21 -14.45 15.01
C TYR A 64 11.75 -13.06 14.72
N PRO A 65 12.78 -12.60 15.43
CA PRO A 65 13.29 -11.23 15.35
C PRO A 65 13.98 -10.92 14.01
N SER A 66 14.41 -11.93 13.28
CA SER A 66 15.04 -11.78 11.96
C SER A 66 14.41 -12.71 10.91
N VAL A 67 14.73 -12.43 9.65
CA VAL A 67 14.34 -13.29 8.54
C VAL A 67 14.97 -14.69 8.64
N ASN A 68 16.16 -14.80 9.25
CA ASN A 68 16.81 -16.09 9.47
C ASN A 68 16.03 -16.95 10.47
N ASP A 69 15.53 -16.34 11.56
CA ASP A 69 14.73 -17.05 12.56
C ASP A 69 13.41 -17.54 11.95
N LEU A 70 12.76 -16.69 11.14
CA LEU A 70 11.52 -17.06 10.46
C LEU A 70 11.73 -18.16 9.40
N ALA A 71 12.89 -18.20 8.74
CA ALA A 71 13.23 -19.23 7.77
C ALA A 71 13.34 -20.63 8.40
N LEU A 72 13.68 -20.70 9.67
CA LEU A 72 13.81 -21.94 10.46
C LEU A 72 12.53 -22.29 11.24
N ALA A 73 11.51 -21.44 11.18
CA ALA A 73 10.28 -21.60 11.96
C ALA A 73 9.48 -22.83 11.53
N SER A 74 8.87 -23.52 12.49
CA SER A 74 7.89 -24.56 12.18
C SER A 74 6.58 -23.97 11.69
N LEU A 75 5.93 -24.65 10.74
CA LEU A 75 4.67 -24.19 10.16
C LEU A 75 3.56 -24.05 11.22
N GLU A 76 3.49 -25.00 12.14
CA GLU A 76 2.43 -25.04 13.17
C GLU A 76 2.62 -23.90 14.20
N GLU A 77 3.85 -23.57 14.53
CA GLU A 77 4.12 -22.44 15.43
C GLU A 77 3.76 -21.11 14.81
N VAL A 78 4.14 -20.88 13.53
CA VAL A 78 3.74 -19.65 12.81
C VAL A 78 2.23 -19.55 12.70
N LYS A 79 1.54 -20.64 12.34
CA LYS A 79 0.05 -20.71 12.34
C LYS A 79 -0.52 -20.34 13.70
N GLY A 80 0.03 -20.89 14.78
CA GLY A 80 -0.43 -20.60 16.15
C GLY A 80 -0.37 -19.13 16.49
N VAL A 81 0.68 -18.42 16.06
CA VAL A 81 0.84 -16.98 16.30
C VAL A 81 -0.14 -16.16 15.47
N ILE A 82 -0.31 -16.46 14.17
CA ILE A 82 -1.09 -15.62 13.23
C ILE A 82 -2.53 -16.13 13.00
N LYS A 83 -3.04 -17.09 13.79
CA LYS A 83 -4.35 -17.74 13.60
C LYS A 83 -5.54 -16.81 13.45
N SER A 84 -5.46 -15.58 13.96
CA SER A 84 -6.54 -14.58 13.88
C SER A 84 -6.47 -13.71 12.60
N VAL A 85 -5.47 -13.90 11.75
CA VAL A 85 -5.36 -13.25 10.44
C VAL A 85 -6.14 -14.04 9.39
N SER A 86 -6.84 -13.35 8.51
CA SER A 86 -7.52 -14.00 7.37
C SER A 86 -6.52 -14.81 6.54
N TYR A 87 -6.94 -16.01 6.12
CA TYR A 87 -6.10 -16.93 5.31
C TYR A 87 -4.77 -17.32 5.97
N PHE A 88 -4.73 -17.40 7.30
CA PHE A 88 -3.51 -17.68 8.07
C PHE A 88 -2.78 -18.95 7.64
N ASN A 89 -3.47 -20.00 7.20
CA ASN A 89 -2.85 -21.23 6.71
C ASN A 89 -1.93 -21.01 5.51
N ASN A 90 -2.39 -20.23 4.52
CA ASN A 90 -1.60 -19.90 3.33
C ASN A 90 -0.52 -18.86 3.66
N LYS A 91 -0.86 -17.86 4.46
CA LYS A 91 0.08 -16.82 4.87
C LYS A 91 1.25 -17.39 5.67
N SER A 92 1.01 -18.36 6.57
CA SER A 92 2.11 -19.04 7.30
C SER A 92 3.09 -19.70 6.34
N LYS A 93 2.59 -20.41 5.33
CA LYS A 93 3.44 -21.03 4.30
C LYS A 93 4.21 -19.97 3.50
N HIS A 94 3.53 -18.90 3.09
CA HIS A 94 4.17 -17.81 2.34
C HIS A 94 5.27 -17.14 3.16
N LEU A 95 5.03 -16.84 4.44
CA LEU A 95 6.02 -16.21 5.31
C LEU A 95 7.29 -17.05 5.45
N ILE A 96 7.16 -18.36 5.70
CA ILE A 96 8.31 -19.26 5.84
C ILE A 96 9.07 -19.38 4.51
N ARG A 97 8.37 -19.61 3.39
CA ARG A 97 9.00 -19.73 2.06
C ARG A 97 9.67 -18.43 1.62
N MET A 98 9.01 -17.29 1.87
CA MET A 98 9.58 -15.96 1.66
C MET A 98 10.90 -15.84 2.43
N ALA A 99 10.91 -16.14 3.73
CA ALA A 99 12.09 -16.05 4.57
C ALA A 99 13.21 -16.98 4.10
N GLN A 100 12.89 -18.25 3.79
CA GLN A 100 13.84 -19.23 3.24
C GLN A 100 14.47 -18.72 1.93
N LYS A 101 13.66 -18.15 1.04
CA LYS A 101 14.17 -17.60 -0.22
C LYS A 101 15.06 -16.37 0.02
N VAL A 102 14.70 -15.47 0.94
CA VAL A 102 15.54 -14.32 1.30
C VAL A 102 16.88 -14.77 1.85
N VAL A 103 16.91 -15.79 2.71
CA VAL A 103 18.16 -16.33 3.24
C VAL A 103 19.01 -16.98 2.14
N ARG A 104 18.41 -17.81 1.30
CA ARG A 104 19.11 -18.59 0.27
C ARG A 104 19.64 -17.69 -0.87
N ASP A 105 18.77 -16.83 -1.42
CA ASP A 105 19.03 -16.11 -2.67
C ASP A 105 19.57 -14.69 -2.43
N PHE A 106 19.27 -14.10 -1.26
CA PHE A 106 19.60 -12.71 -0.93
C PHE A 106 20.43 -12.56 0.36
N LYS A 107 21.04 -13.66 0.84
CA LYS A 107 21.94 -13.69 2.02
C LYS A 107 21.32 -13.09 3.29
N GLY A 108 20.02 -13.25 3.47
CA GLY A 108 19.29 -12.73 4.63
C GLY A 108 18.96 -11.21 4.57
N VAL A 109 19.20 -10.56 3.44
CA VAL A 109 18.89 -9.14 3.23
C VAL A 109 17.61 -9.01 2.38
N ILE A 110 16.65 -8.21 2.83
CA ILE A 110 15.43 -7.95 2.04
C ILE A 110 15.82 -7.21 0.76
N PRO A 111 15.46 -7.73 -0.43
CA PRO A 111 15.83 -7.11 -1.69
C PRO A 111 15.17 -5.73 -1.88
N SER A 112 15.84 -4.85 -2.62
CA SER A 112 15.43 -3.46 -2.85
C SER A 112 14.98 -3.17 -4.29
N THR A 113 14.72 -4.21 -5.08
CA THR A 113 14.14 -4.06 -6.43
C THR A 113 12.75 -4.70 -6.51
N GLN A 114 11.87 -4.12 -7.34
CA GLN A 114 10.51 -4.63 -7.52
C GLN A 114 10.51 -6.07 -8.03
N LYS A 115 11.36 -6.38 -9.00
CA LYS A 115 11.47 -7.71 -9.60
C LYS A 115 11.86 -8.78 -8.57
N GLU A 116 12.84 -8.48 -7.73
CA GLU A 116 13.31 -9.40 -6.69
C GLU A 116 12.27 -9.58 -5.59
N LEU A 117 11.66 -8.49 -5.10
CA LEU A 117 10.58 -8.57 -4.12
C LEU A 117 9.40 -9.39 -4.63
N MET A 118 8.98 -9.19 -5.88
CA MET A 118 7.90 -9.96 -6.51
C MET A 118 8.25 -11.43 -6.73
N SER A 119 9.52 -11.81 -6.68
CA SER A 119 9.95 -13.21 -6.73
C SER A 119 9.71 -13.96 -5.42
N LEU A 120 9.41 -13.25 -4.32
CA LEU A 120 9.18 -13.82 -3.00
C LEU A 120 7.74 -14.33 -2.84
N ASP A 121 7.57 -15.42 -2.09
CA ASP A 121 6.25 -16.01 -1.83
C ASP A 121 5.32 -15.02 -1.10
N GLY A 122 4.11 -14.86 -1.62
CA GLY A 122 3.10 -13.96 -1.04
C GLY A 122 3.31 -12.48 -1.35
N VAL A 123 4.27 -12.13 -2.21
CA VAL A 123 4.60 -10.75 -2.58
C VAL A 123 4.13 -10.47 -4.02
N GLY A 124 3.04 -9.72 -4.14
CA GLY A 124 2.60 -9.15 -5.41
C GLY A 124 3.14 -7.72 -5.62
N GLN A 125 2.84 -7.13 -6.78
CA GLN A 125 3.29 -5.77 -7.16
C GLN A 125 2.94 -4.73 -6.09
N LYS A 126 1.70 -4.76 -5.57
CA LYS A 126 1.28 -3.83 -4.50
C LYS A 126 2.17 -3.95 -3.25
N THR A 127 2.44 -5.17 -2.79
CA THR A 127 3.28 -5.42 -1.61
C THR A 127 4.71 -4.94 -1.86
N ALA A 128 5.28 -5.26 -3.02
CA ALA A 128 6.60 -4.79 -3.41
C ALA A 128 6.70 -3.27 -3.42
N ASN A 129 5.73 -2.58 -4.03
CA ASN A 129 5.71 -1.12 -4.11
C ASN A 129 5.60 -0.46 -2.72
N VAL A 130 4.79 -1.01 -1.79
CA VAL A 130 4.71 -0.52 -0.41
C VAL A 130 6.07 -0.63 0.30
N VAL A 131 6.71 -1.80 0.23
CA VAL A 131 8.02 -2.02 0.87
C VAL A 131 9.09 -1.11 0.27
N LEU A 132 9.13 -0.98 -1.06
CA LEU A 132 10.08 -0.10 -1.75
C LEU A 132 9.88 1.36 -1.40
N SER A 133 8.64 1.82 -1.38
CA SER A 133 8.32 3.21 -1.07
C SER A 133 8.60 3.59 0.38
N VAL A 134 8.37 2.69 1.32
CA VAL A 134 8.49 2.98 2.75
C VAL A 134 9.91 2.77 3.27
N CYS A 135 10.59 1.70 2.82
CA CYS A 135 11.90 1.31 3.35
C CYS A 135 13.09 1.72 2.48
N PHE A 136 12.86 1.98 1.19
CA PHE A 136 13.94 2.24 0.23
C PHE A 136 13.77 3.57 -0.51
N ASP A 137 12.84 4.42 -0.03
CA ASP A 137 12.54 5.75 -0.61
C ASP A 137 12.29 5.73 -2.13
N ALA A 138 11.80 4.60 -2.63
CA ALA A 138 11.53 4.44 -4.05
C ALA A 138 10.23 5.14 -4.45
N ASN A 139 10.23 5.76 -5.62
CA ASN A 139 9.11 6.56 -6.10
C ASN A 139 8.03 5.70 -6.76
N TYR A 140 7.37 4.85 -5.96
CA TYR A 140 6.25 4.01 -6.40
C TYR A 140 4.93 4.44 -5.75
N ILE A 141 3.83 4.22 -6.47
CA ILE A 141 2.47 4.29 -5.93
C ILE A 141 1.87 2.88 -5.95
N ALA A 142 1.34 2.43 -4.82
CA ALA A 142 0.62 1.16 -4.78
C ALA A 142 -0.89 1.44 -4.89
N VAL A 143 -1.60 0.76 -5.77
CA VAL A 143 -3.04 0.98 -5.96
C VAL A 143 -3.84 -0.06 -5.19
N ASP A 144 -4.39 0.35 -4.05
CA ASP A 144 -5.37 -0.41 -3.29
C ASP A 144 -6.80 0.05 -3.59
N THR A 145 -7.78 -0.50 -2.89
CA THR A 145 -9.19 -0.15 -3.07
C THR A 145 -9.50 1.31 -2.72
N HIS A 146 -8.73 1.94 -1.82
CA HIS A 146 -8.88 3.35 -1.47
C HIS A 146 -8.31 4.24 -2.58
N VAL A 147 -7.08 4.00 -2.99
CA VAL A 147 -6.42 4.73 -4.08
C VAL A 147 -7.23 4.58 -5.38
N PHE A 148 -7.60 3.35 -5.76
CA PHE A 148 -8.42 3.09 -6.94
C PHE A 148 -9.70 3.93 -6.94
N ARG A 149 -10.49 3.84 -5.86
CA ARG A 149 -11.76 4.58 -5.74
C ARG A 149 -11.58 6.08 -5.79
N THR A 150 -10.63 6.61 -5.02
CA THR A 150 -10.45 8.07 -4.89
C THR A 150 -9.93 8.69 -6.17
N THR A 151 -9.01 8.06 -6.86
CA THR A 151 -8.45 8.56 -8.13
C THR A 151 -9.50 8.57 -9.24
N HIS A 152 -10.37 7.57 -9.31
CA HIS A 152 -11.50 7.55 -10.25
C HIS A 152 -12.52 8.66 -9.92
N ARG A 153 -12.89 8.83 -8.66
CA ARG A 153 -13.82 9.90 -8.26
C ARG A 153 -13.27 11.30 -8.49
N LEU A 154 -11.96 11.49 -8.44
CA LEU A 154 -11.29 12.75 -8.75
C LEU A 154 -11.01 12.93 -10.25
N GLY A 155 -11.22 11.88 -11.06
CA GLY A 155 -10.92 11.89 -12.48
C GLY A 155 -9.43 11.93 -12.81
N LEU A 156 -8.61 11.33 -11.93
CA LEU A 156 -7.17 11.18 -12.11
C LEU A 156 -6.80 9.93 -12.90
N SER A 157 -7.69 8.94 -12.93
CA SER A 157 -7.58 7.72 -13.72
C SER A 157 -8.96 7.24 -14.15
N ASN A 158 -9.03 6.57 -15.31
CA ASN A 158 -10.20 5.87 -15.81
C ASN A 158 -9.90 4.40 -16.13
N ALA A 159 -8.76 3.89 -15.70
CA ALA A 159 -8.32 2.53 -15.95
C ALA A 159 -9.19 1.49 -15.22
N ASN A 160 -9.44 0.35 -15.86
CA ASN A 160 -10.33 -0.69 -15.30
C ASN A 160 -9.64 -1.63 -14.29
N THR A 161 -8.31 -1.51 -14.11
CA THR A 161 -7.55 -2.37 -13.21
C THR A 161 -6.59 -1.55 -12.34
N PRO A 162 -6.26 -2.04 -11.13
CA PRO A 162 -5.28 -1.39 -10.27
C PRO A 162 -3.91 -1.18 -10.93
N ILE A 163 -3.44 -2.16 -11.71
CA ILE A 163 -2.13 -2.08 -12.40
C ILE A 163 -2.14 -0.94 -13.42
N LYS A 164 -3.15 -0.86 -14.28
CA LYS A 164 -3.27 0.23 -15.25
C LYS A 164 -3.48 1.59 -14.57
N THR A 165 -4.20 1.63 -13.44
CA THR A 165 -4.33 2.85 -12.64
C THR A 165 -2.97 3.30 -12.10
N GLU A 166 -2.13 2.37 -11.63
CA GLU A 166 -0.77 2.65 -11.19
C GLU A 166 0.09 3.26 -12.31
N GLU A 167 0.04 2.69 -13.50
CA GLU A 167 0.72 3.21 -14.70
C GLU A 167 0.27 4.63 -15.03
N GLU A 168 -1.05 4.88 -15.11
CA GLU A 168 -1.61 6.21 -15.38
C GLU A 168 -1.20 7.25 -14.31
N LEU A 169 -1.22 6.89 -13.03
CA LEU A 169 -0.83 7.78 -11.94
C LEU A 169 0.67 8.05 -11.94
N SER A 170 1.49 7.04 -12.23
CA SER A 170 2.95 7.17 -12.32
C SER A 170 3.34 8.09 -13.49
N ASP A 171 2.64 7.98 -14.61
CA ASP A 171 2.82 8.87 -15.77
C ASP A 171 2.33 10.30 -15.51
N LEU A 172 1.26 10.46 -14.77
CA LEU A 172 0.65 11.76 -14.48
C LEU A 172 1.49 12.58 -13.48
N PHE A 173 2.02 11.94 -12.44
CA PHE A 173 2.65 12.66 -11.31
C PHE A 173 4.16 12.65 -11.30
N LYS A 174 4.82 11.64 -11.85
CA LYS A 174 6.28 11.49 -11.99
C LYS A 174 7.10 11.52 -10.69
N ASP A 175 6.66 12.26 -9.66
CA ASP A 175 7.35 12.48 -8.39
C ASP A 175 6.41 12.40 -7.19
N ASN A 176 6.96 12.21 -5.99
CA ASN A 176 6.24 12.12 -4.72
C ASN A 176 5.15 11.04 -4.69
N LEU A 177 5.28 9.98 -5.49
CA LEU A 177 4.29 8.92 -5.62
C LEU A 177 4.04 8.19 -4.30
N SER A 178 5.08 7.94 -3.52
CA SER A 178 4.97 7.32 -2.19
C SER A 178 4.13 8.17 -1.23
N LYS A 179 4.42 9.47 -1.13
CA LYS A 179 3.66 10.39 -0.28
C LYS A 179 2.21 10.52 -0.75
N LEU A 180 2.00 10.62 -2.06
CA LEU A 180 0.67 10.70 -2.67
C LEU A 180 -0.13 9.42 -2.41
N HIS A 181 0.51 8.24 -2.46
CA HIS A 181 -0.11 6.96 -2.11
C HIS A 181 -0.75 7.00 -0.72
N HIS A 182 0.04 7.37 0.29
CA HIS A 182 -0.46 7.42 1.67
C HIS A 182 -1.54 8.49 1.85
N ALA A 183 -1.37 9.67 1.26
CA ALA A 183 -2.38 10.73 1.30
C ALA A 183 -3.72 10.29 0.67
N LEU A 184 -3.69 9.57 -0.46
CA LEU A 184 -4.89 9.03 -1.10
C LEU A 184 -5.56 7.93 -0.27
N ILE A 185 -4.80 7.08 0.42
CA ILE A 185 -5.35 6.09 1.36
C ILE A 185 -6.11 6.79 2.48
N LEU A 186 -5.49 7.75 3.16
CA LEU A 186 -6.10 8.48 4.27
C LEU A 186 -7.33 9.30 3.80
N PHE A 187 -7.23 9.96 2.67
CA PHE A 187 -8.37 10.63 2.04
C PHE A 187 -9.51 9.65 1.78
N GLY A 188 -9.21 8.44 1.29
CA GLY A 188 -10.19 7.38 1.06
C GLY A 188 -10.77 6.78 2.34
N ARG A 189 -10.00 6.69 3.43
CA ARG A 189 -10.45 6.16 4.73
C ARG A 189 -11.34 7.16 5.48
N TYR A 190 -10.93 8.42 5.51
CA TYR A 190 -11.54 9.39 6.42
C TYR A 190 -12.49 10.38 5.74
N THR A 191 -12.27 10.74 4.48
CA THR A 191 -13.10 11.72 3.75
C THR A 191 -13.91 11.07 2.63
N CYS A 192 -13.25 10.52 1.61
CA CYS A 192 -13.89 9.94 0.42
C CYS A 192 -14.24 8.47 0.63
N LYS A 193 -15.02 8.17 1.67
CA LYS A 193 -15.43 6.80 2.06
C LYS A 193 -16.18 6.09 0.92
N ALA A 194 -16.16 4.74 0.93
CA ALA A 194 -16.90 3.94 -0.05
C ALA A 194 -18.41 4.19 0.05
N LYS A 195 -18.93 4.14 1.28
CA LYS A 195 -20.31 4.49 1.63
C LYS A 195 -20.31 5.81 2.40
N ASN A 196 -21.29 6.67 2.14
CA ASN A 196 -21.46 7.97 2.80
C ASN A 196 -20.17 8.83 2.84
N PRO A 197 -19.61 9.20 1.68
CA PRO A 197 -18.46 10.09 1.65
C PRO A 197 -18.82 11.46 2.21
N LEU A 198 -17.86 12.13 2.86
CA LEU A 198 -18.05 13.46 3.48
C LEU A 198 -17.93 14.58 2.43
N CYS A 199 -18.79 14.58 1.41
CA CYS A 199 -18.72 15.51 0.27
C CYS A 199 -18.98 16.96 0.66
N GLY A 200 -19.81 17.22 1.69
CA GLY A 200 -20.13 18.57 2.15
C GLY A 200 -18.90 19.35 2.64
N THR A 201 -17.99 18.68 3.34
CA THR A 201 -16.76 19.25 3.93
C THR A 201 -15.48 18.85 3.17
N CYS A 202 -15.61 18.23 1.99
CA CYS A 202 -14.46 17.73 1.25
C CYS A 202 -13.65 18.88 0.61
N PHE A 203 -12.39 19.00 0.98
CA PHE A 203 -11.46 20.01 0.45
C PHE A 203 -11.14 19.84 -1.05
N LEU A 204 -11.46 18.68 -1.64
CA LEU A 204 -11.32 18.41 -3.07
C LEU A 204 -12.64 18.43 -3.84
N LYS A 205 -13.74 18.92 -3.22
CA LYS A 205 -15.09 18.91 -3.80
C LYS A 205 -15.15 19.56 -5.19
N GLU A 206 -14.44 20.67 -5.37
CA GLU A 206 -14.47 21.43 -6.64
C GLU A 206 -13.77 20.69 -7.79
N PHE A 207 -12.85 19.78 -7.47
CA PHE A 207 -12.13 18.96 -8.45
C PHE A 207 -12.80 17.63 -8.73
N CYS A 208 -13.79 17.23 -7.92
CA CYS A 208 -14.39 15.90 -7.96
C CYS A 208 -15.34 15.75 -9.15
N VAL A 209 -15.07 14.81 -10.06
CA VAL A 209 -15.96 14.54 -11.21
C VAL A 209 -17.21 13.75 -10.80
N SER A 210 -17.17 13.10 -9.64
CA SER A 210 -18.28 12.32 -9.09
C SER A 210 -19.14 13.10 -8.07
N LYS A 211 -18.94 14.42 -7.91
CA LYS A 211 -19.65 15.20 -6.87
C LYS A 211 -21.17 15.14 -6.99
N ALA A 212 -21.69 15.06 -8.21
CA ALA A 212 -23.13 14.94 -8.46
C ALA A 212 -23.73 13.58 -8.10
N SER A 213 -22.90 12.53 -7.96
CA SER A 213 -23.35 11.18 -7.64
C SER A 213 -23.63 10.97 -6.15
N PHE A 214 -23.25 11.92 -5.30
CA PHE A 214 -23.43 11.85 -3.86
C PHE A 214 -24.20 13.08 -3.37
N LYS A 215 -25.37 12.86 -2.78
CA LYS A 215 -26.10 13.94 -2.09
C LYS A 215 -25.25 14.42 -0.91
N ALA A 216 -25.07 15.74 -0.82
CA ALA A 216 -24.42 16.39 0.31
C ALA A 216 -25.25 16.23 1.59
#